data_9d69165b86e607ad8d21d900943c679a
#
_entry.id   9d69165b86e607ad8d21d900943c679a
#
_cell.length_a   1.000
_cell.length_b   1.000
_cell.length_c   1.000
_cell.angle_alpha   90.00
_cell.angle_beta   90.00
_cell.angle_gamma   90.00
#
_symmetry.space_group_name_H-M   'P 1'
#
loop_
_entity.id
_entity.type
_entity.pdbx_description
1 polymer ?
#
loop_
_entity_poly.entity_id
_entity_poly.type
_entity_poly.pdbx_seq_one_letter_code
_entity_poly.pdbx_strand_id
1 'polypeptide(L)'
;MKKIGYTTGVFDLFHIGHLNILKRARLECDHLIVGVTTDELCESAKNQKPFIPFQERMDLVEAVKYVDEVVPQTSYDKVEAWNNLKFDKMFVGDDWKGTDQWLSLIHISEPTRRM
;
A
#
# COMPACT_ATOMS: atom_id res chain seq x y z
N MET A 1 -21.00 2.74 -7.13
CA MET A 1 -19.67 3.14 -7.57
C MET A 1 -18.59 2.34 -6.89
N LYS A 2 -17.56 2.03 -7.64
CA LYS A 2 -16.47 1.24 -7.10
C LYS A 2 -15.56 2.10 -6.23
N LYS A 3 -15.27 1.61 -5.03
CA LYS A 3 -14.38 2.31 -4.12
C LYS A 3 -12.98 1.75 -4.29
N ILE A 4 -12.03 2.60 -4.63
CA ILE A 4 -10.66 2.21 -4.88
C ILE A 4 -9.81 2.46 -3.64
N GLY A 5 -9.16 1.40 -3.17
CA GLY A 5 -8.25 1.49 -2.04
C GLY A 5 -6.81 1.36 -2.48
N TYR A 6 -5.91 2.01 -1.77
CA TYR A 6 -4.49 1.98 -2.06
C TYR A 6 -3.71 1.75 -0.77
N THR A 7 -2.77 0.83 -0.82
CA THR A 7 -1.86 0.61 0.30
C THR A 7 -0.47 0.36 -0.25
N THR A 8 0.53 0.66 0.57
CA THR A 8 1.92 0.50 0.16
C THR A 8 2.68 -0.29 1.20
N GLY A 9 3.81 -0.83 0.79
CA GLY A 9 4.70 -1.53 1.70
C GLY A 9 5.88 -2.09 0.96
N VAL A 10 6.89 -2.49 1.72
CA VAL A 10 8.05 -3.15 1.16
C VAL A 10 7.72 -4.60 0.82
N PHE A 11 6.95 -5.24 1.67
CA PHE A 11 6.54 -6.64 1.52
C PHE A 11 7.73 -7.57 1.36
N ASP A 12 8.77 -7.31 2.13
CA ASP A 12 9.94 -8.14 2.16
C ASP A 12 9.67 -9.37 3.03
N LEU A 13 10.13 -10.53 2.59
CA LEU A 13 9.89 -11.79 3.33
C LEU A 13 8.40 -11.94 3.64
N PHE A 14 7.60 -11.92 2.60
CA PHE A 14 6.14 -11.95 2.72
C PHE A 14 5.68 -13.07 3.63
N HIS A 15 4.80 -12.74 4.58
CA HIS A 15 4.29 -13.72 5.53
C HIS A 15 2.84 -13.43 5.86
N ILE A 16 2.30 -14.20 6.79
CA ILE A 16 0.86 -14.13 7.10
C ILE A 16 0.43 -12.76 7.59
N GLY A 17 1.31 -12.03 8.25
CA GLY A 17 0.99 -10.67 8.67
C GLY A 17 0.72 -9.76 7.50
N HIS A 18 1.53 -9.87 6.46
CA HIS A 18 1.31 -9.11 5.23
C HIS A 18 -0.01 -9.49 4.58
N LEU A 19 -0.29 -10.78 4.53
CA LEU A 19 -1.52 -11.27 3.93
C LEU A 19 -2.74 -10.72 4.66
N ASN A 20 -2.71 -10.71 5.99
CA ASN A 20 -3.81 -10.21 6.78
C ASN A 20 -4.05 -8.72 6.55
N ILE A 21 -2.98 -7.95 6.39
CA ILE A 21 -3.10 -6.53 6.08
C ILE A 21 -3.83 -6.33 4.77
N LEU A 22 -3.43 -7.07 3.75
CA LEU A 22 -4.04 -6.93 2.43
C LEU A 22 -5.50 -7.39 2.45
N LYS A 23 -5.79 -8.45 3.18
CA LYS A 23 -7.15 -8.94 3.32
C LYS A 23 -8.05 -7.89 3.97
N ARG A 24 -7.57 -7.26 5.04
CA ARG A 24 -8.35 -6.25 5.74
C ARG A 24 -8.56 -5.01 4.87
N ALA A 25 -7.54 -4.61 4.14
CA ALA A 25 -7.66 -3.47 3.24
C ALA A 25 -8.72 -3.76 2.17
N ARG A 26 -8.70 -4.96 1.61
CA ARG A 26 -9.64 -5.31 0.55
C ARG A 26 -11.09 -5.30 1.05
N LEU A 27 -11.29 -5.61 2.33
CA LEU A 27 -12.64 -5.57 2.90
C LEU A 27 -13.19 -4.16 2.98
N GLU A 28 -12.33 -3.16 2.93
CA GLU A 28 -12.73 -1.76 3.03
C GLU A 28 -12.88 -1.07 1.68
N CYS A 29 -12.69 -1.80 0.60
CA CYS A 29 -12.79 -1.22 -0.74
C CYS A 29 -13.23 -2.28 -1.74
N ASP A 30 -13.53 -1.83 -2.95
CA ASP A 30 -13.98 -2.73 -4.02
C ASP A 30 -12.86 -3.12 -4.95
N HIS A 31 -11.80 -2.32 -5.00
CA HIS A 31 -10.65 -2.54 -5.88
C HIS A 31 -9.42 -2.09 -5.12
N LEU A 32 -8.51 -3.02 -4.85
CA LEU A 32 -7.33 -2.73 -4.06
C LEU A 32 -6.09 -2.63 -4.93
N ILE A 33 -5.45 -1.47 -4.89
CA ILE A 33 -4.17 -1.23 -5.56
C ILE A 33 -3.09 -1.29 -4.50
N VAL A 34 -2.04 -2.05 -4.75
CA VAL A 34 -0.93 -2.17 -3.81
C VAL A 34 0.33 -1.63 -4.45
N GLY A 35 0.96 -0.68 -3.76
CA GLY A 35 2.24 -0.14 -4.19
C GLY A 35 3.36 -0.87 -3.47
N VAL A 36 4.27 -1.47 -4.23
CA VAL A 36 5.41 -2.17 -3.67
C VAL A 36 6.62 -1.26 -3.76
N THR A 37 7.23 -0.98 -2.60
CA THR A 37 8.37 -0.07 -2.53
C THR A 37 9.55 -0.61 -3.33
N THR A 38 10.11 0.23 -4.21
CA THR A 38 11.27 -0.18 -4.99
C THR A 38 12.48 -0.36 -4.09
N ASP A 39 13.46 -1.10 -4.59
CA ASP A 39 14.71 -1.29 -3.84
C ASP A 39 15.40 0.06 -3.60
N GLU A 40 15.41 0.90 -4.62
CA GLU A 40 16.04 2.21 -4.51
C GLU A 40 15.39 3.08 -3.45
N LEU A 41 14.06 3.13 -3.44
CA LEU A 41 13.36 3.95 -2.47
C LEU A 41 13.56 3.41 -1.05
N CYS A 42 13.51 2.10 -0.90
CA CYS A 42 13.71 1.48 0.40
C CYS A 42 15.12 1.77 0.93
N GLU A 43 16.11 1.65 0.06
CA GLU A 43 17.48 1.90 0.46
C GLU A 43 17.71 3.36 0.84
N SER A 44 17.14 4.28 0.09
CA SER A 44 17.31 5.70 0.39
C SER A 44 16.66 6.10 1.69
N ALA A 45 15.54 5.47 2.05
CA ALA A 45 14.82 5.83 3.26
C ALA A 45 15.34 5.12 4.49
N LYS A 46 15.74 3.86 4.35
CA LYS A 46 16.14 3.03 5.50
C LYS A 46 17.60 2.63 5.48
N ASN A 47 18.32 3.07 4.47
CA ASN A 47 19.73 2.75 4.31
C ASN A 47 19.98 1.25 4.29
N GLN A 48 19.04 0.51 3.74
CA GLN A 48 19.10 -0.94 3.72
C GLN A 48 18.22 -1.48 2.59
N LYS A 49 18.77 -2.42 1.82
CA LYS A 49 18.01 -3.07 0.75
C LYS A 49 17.16 -4.20 1.32
N PRO A 50 15.99 -4.45 0.72
CA PRO A 50 15.21 -5.64 1.09
C PRO A 50 15.97 -6.92 0.75
N PHE A 51 15.64 -8.00 1.44
CA PHE A 51 16.24 -9.29 1.16
C PHE A 51 15.75 -9.86 -0.16
N ILE A 52 14.48 -9.63 -0.47
CA ILE A 52 13.85 -10.15 -1.68
C ILE A 52 13.91 -9.08 -2.76
N PRO A 53 14.40 -9.40 -3.97
CA PRO A 53 14.44 -8.40 -5.04
C PRO A 53 13.08 -7.85 -5.39
N PHE A 54 13.06 -6.62 -5.86
CA PHE A 54 11.82 -5.90 -6.13
C PHE A 54 10.87 -6.71 -7.03
N GLN A 55 11.37 -7.26 -8.12
CA GLN A 55 10.49 -7.99 -9.04
C GLN A 55 9.81 -9.17 -8.37
N GLU A 56 10.53 -9.87 -7.53
CA GLU A 56 9.94 -11.02 -6.82
C GLU A 56 8.92 -10.56 -5.80
N ARG A 57 9.18 -9.43 -5.15
CA ARG A 57 8.20 -8.89 -4.20
C ARG A 57 6.92 -8.48 -4.93
N MET A 58 7.06 -7.87 -6.10
CA MET A 58 5.91 -7.53 -6.94
C MET A 58 5.12 -8.78 -7.31
N ASP A 59 5.82 -9.81 -7.74
CA ASP A 59 5.18 -11.05 -8.18
C ASP A 59 4.42 -11.72 -7.04
N LEU A 60 5.00 -11.72 -5.85
CA LEU A 60 4.34 -12.33 -4.69
C LEU A 60 3.08 -11.57 -4.31
N VAL A 61 3.14 -10.26 -4.31
CA VAL A 61 1.98 -9.44 -3.97
C VAL A 61 0.89 -9.60 -5.02
N GLU A 62 1.29 -9.64 -6.28
CA GLU A 62 0.33 -9.79 -7.36
C GLU A 62 -0.43 -11.11 -7.26
N ALA A 63 0.20 -12.13 -6.72
CA ALA A 63 -0.41 -13.44 -6.59
C ALA A 63 -1.41 -13.53 -5.46
N VAL A 64 -1.49 -12.52 -4.60
CA VAL A 64 -2.42 -12.52 -3.49
C VAL A 64 -3.83 -12.25 -4.02
N LYS A 65 -4.77 -13.11 -3.63
CA LYS A 65 -6.12 -13.02 -4.20
C LYS A 65 -6.87 -11.76 -3.79
N TYR A 66 -6.43 -11.07 -2.75
CA TYR A 66 -7.09 -9.85 -2.31
C TYR A 66 -6.60 -8.62 -3.06
N VAL A 67 -5.57 -8.76 -3.85
CA VAL A 67 -4.96 -7.65 -4.58
C VAL A 67 -5.50 -7.62 -5.99
N ASP A 68 -6.01 -6.47 -6.39
CA ASP A 68 -6.55 -6.31 -7.74
C ASP A 68 -5.53 -5.74 -8.70
N GLU A 69 -4.60 -4.92 -8.18
CA GLU A 69 -3.61 -4.28 -9.03
C GLU A 69 -2.35 -4.00 -8.23
N VAL A 70 -1.19 -4.16 -8.85
CA VAL A 70 0.10 -3.91 -8.21
C VAL A 70 0.85 -2.86 -9.01
N VAL A 71 1.42 -1.88 -8.31
CA VAL A 71 2.20 -0.82 -8.94
C VAL A 71 3.49 -0.62 -8.16
N PRO A 72 4.55 -0.13 -8.80
CA PRO A 72 5.77 0.21 -8.06
C PRO A 72 5.56 1.48 -7.26
N GLN A 73 6.07 1.49 -6.04
CA GLN A 73 6.09 2.72 -5.25
C GLN A 73 7.48 3.32 -5.37
N THR A 74 7.56 4.43 -6.08
CA THR A 74 8.83 5.11 -6.34
C THR A 74 9.02 6.34 -5.48
N SER A 75 8.02 6.72 -4.71
CA SER A 75 8.06 7.91 -3.87
C SER A 75 7.12 7.71 -2.68
N TYR A 76 7.44 8.36 -1.57
CA TYR A 76 6.55 8.33 -0.41
C TYR A 76 5.55 9.48 -0.42
N ASP A 77 5.54 10.26 -1.48
CA ASP A 77 4.61 11.39 -1.60
C ASP A 77 3.20 10.88 -1.85
N LYS A 78 2.33 11.05 -0.86
CA LYS A 78 0.96 10.55 -0.95
C LYS A 78 0.13 11.33 -1.94
N VAL A 79 0.41 12.62 -2.09
CA VAL A 79 -0.32 13.46 -3.03
C VAL A 79 0.00 13.04 -4.46
N GLU A 80 1.26 12.75 -4.73
CA GLU A 80 1.67 12.28 -6.04
C GLU A 80 0.98 10.96 -6.37
N ALA A 81 0.96 10.04 -5.40
CA ALA A 81 0.29 8.76 -5.60
C ALA A 81 -1.18 8.95 -5.90
N TRP A 82 -1.83 9.86 -5.18
CA TRP A 82 -3.25 10.12 -5.42
C TRP A 82 -3.48 10.70 -6.81
N ASN A 83 -2.61 11.60 -7.23
CA ASN A 83 -2.75 12.19 -8.57
C ASN A 83 -2.65 11.15 -9.67
N ASN A 84 -1.82 10.13 -9.46
CA ASN A 84 -1.62 9.09 -10.46
C ASN A 84 -2.70 8.02 -10.42
N LEU A 85 -3.18 7.66 -9.24
CA LEU A 85 -4.05 6.50 -9.06
C LEU A 85 -5.50 6.84 -8.76
N LYS A 86 -5.75 8.03 -8.24
CA LYS A 86 -7.11 8.50 -7.95
C LYS A 86 -7.88 7.55 -7.03
N PHE A 87 -7.21 7.06 -6.00
CA PHE A 87 -7.86 6.16 -5.04
C PHE A 87 -8.79 6.93 -4.10
N ASP A 88 -9.75 6.23 -3.52
CA ASP A 88 -10.71 6.81 -2.60
C ASP A 88 -10.24 6.73 -1.16
N LYS A 89 -9.48 5.69 -0.82
CA LYS A 89 -8.96 5.47 0.51
C LYS A 89 -7.51 5.03 0.43
N MET A 90 -6.73 5.42 1.42
CA MET A 90 -5.36 4.94 1.53
C MET A 90 -5.18 4.28 2.88
N PHE A 91 -4.57 3.10 2.87
CA PHE A 91 -4.28 2.36 4.09
C PHE A 91 -2.78 2.38 4.31
N VAL A 92 -2.36 2.81 5.49
CA VAL A 92 -0.94 2.89 5.82
C VAL A 92 -0.57 1.68 6.66
N GLY A 93 0.26 0.82 6.09
CA GLY A 93 0.45 -0.51 6.63
C GLY A 93 1.30 -0.63 7.85
N ASP A 94 2.31 0.19 7.99
CA ASP A 94 3.29 -0.01 9.05
C ASP A 94 2.74 0.17 10.45
N ASP A 95 1.72 1.01 10.59
CA ASP A 95 1.20 1.38 11.89
C ASP A 95 -0.16 0.78 12.17
N TRP A 96 -0.46 -0.29 11.50
CA TRP A 96 -1.78 -0.90 11.61
C TRP A 96 -2.10 -1.44 12.99
N LYS A 97 -1.10 -1.61 13.80
CA LYS A 97 -1.32 -2.09 15.15
C LYS A 97 -2.21 -1.15 15.93
N GLY A 98 -2.09 0.13 15.66
CA GLY A 98 -2.97 1.11 16.25
C GLY A 98 -4.14 1.35 15.33
N THR A 99 -5.22 0.62 15.53
CA THR A 99 -6.36 0.71 14.63
C THR A 99 -6.94 2.11 14.52
N ASP A 100 -6.92 2.85 15.62
CA ASP A 100 -7.44 4.20 15.60
C ASP A 100 -6.60 5.09 14.71
N GLN A 101 -5.30 4.92 14.77
CA GLN A 101 -4.39 5.69 13.95
C GLN A 101 -4.59 5.36 12.48
N TRP A 102 -4.80 4.09 12.20
CA TRP A 102 -5.06 3.65 10.85
C TRP A 102 -6.31 4.29 10.27
N LEU A 103 -7.37 4.31 11.05
CA LEU A 103 -8.62 4.93 10.62
C LEU A 103 -8.46 6.42 10.36
N SER A 104 -7.68 7.08 11.19
CA SER A 104 -7.41 8.51 10.98
C SER A 104 -6.72 8.74 9.65
N LEU A 105 -5.77 7.88 9.32
CA LEU A 105 -5.04 8.02 8.07
C LEU A 105 -5.92 7.77 6.85
N ILE A 106 -6.89 6.89 6.99
CA ILE A 106 -7.85 6.67 5.91
C ILE A 106 -8.61 7.95 5.63
N HIS A 107 -9.04 8.64 6.67
CA HIS A 107 -9.76 9.89 6.49
C HIS A 107 -8.89 10.96 5.86
N ILE A 108 -7.63 11.00 6.24
CA ILE A 108 -6.71 11.96 5.67
C ILE A 108 -6.50 11.73 4.19
N SER A 109 -6.58 10.50 3.77
CA SER A 109 -6.33 10.15 2.37
C SER A 109 -7.48 10.50 1.44
N GLU A 110 -8.51 11.14 1.95
CA GLU A 110 -9.61 11.61 1.11
C GLU A 110 -9.60 13.13 0.99
N PRO A 111 -8.50 13.70 0.54
CA PRO A 111 -8.35 15.14 0.55
C PRO A 111 -9.30 15.86 -0.38
N THR A 112 -9.68 15.23 -1.46
CA THR A 112 -10.56 15.87 -2.43
C THR A 112 -11.90 16.23 -1.86
N ARG A 113 -12.31 15.53 -0.84
CA ARG A 113 -13.58 15.83 -0.22
C ARG A 113 -13.50 16.97 0.76
N ARG A 114 -12.32 17.26 1.23
CA ARG A 114 -12.11 18.28 2.23
C ARG A 114 -11.58 19.56 1.65
N MET A 115 -11.01 19.46 0.54
CA MET A 115 -10.45 20.62 -0.14
C MET A 115 -11.42 21.21 -1.14
#